data_4f9da175df9af5321635cd0c920968b1
#
_entry.id   4f9da175df9af5321635cd0c920968b1
#
_cell.length_a   1.000
_cell.length_b   1.000
_cell.length_c   1.000
_cell.angle_alpha   90.00
_cell.angle_beta   90.00
_cell.angle_gamma   90.00
#
_symmetry.space_group_name_H-M   'P 1'
#
loop_
_entity.id
_entity.type
_entity.pdbx_description
1 polymer ?
#
loop_
_entity_poly.entity_id
_entity_poly.type
_entity_poly.pdbx_seq_one_letter_code
_entity_poly.pdbx_strand_id
1 'polypeptide(L)'
;PVLLIKTSWGGKRLHSDFRPPSSGGPVGPYYTKMIKEIHVALEDLKHDDYELAGFIWMQGWNDMVASDAITHYADHLVNLALDLRSELGMPQLPFIVGELGNGGPVQRDGNMADFRQAQRNGTARIENAVFVKTTAFARPKERSPNTTHGHHWFGNAESYFLIGDALARATIELIEN
;
A
#
# COMPACT_ATOMS: atom_id res chain seq x y z
N PRO A 1 -1.17 -4.79 22.92
CA PRO A 1 -1.24 -5.69 21.75
C PRO A 1 -1.51 -4.89 20.47
N VAL A 2 -1.13 -5.46 19.30
CA VAL A 2 -1.39 -4.88 17.99
C VAL A 2 -2.33 -5.81 17.23
N LEU A 3 -3.40 -5.24 16.64
CA LEU A 3 -4.29 -5.95 15.74
C LEU A 3 -4.05 -5.46 14.30
N LEU A 4 -3.98 -6.39 13.36
CA LEU A 4 -3.88 -6.09 11.93
C LEU A 4 -5.18 -6.47 11.22
N ILE A 5 -5.86 -5.47 10.66
CA ILE A 5 -7.00 -5.68 9.77
C ILE A 5 -6.46 -5.78 8.35
N LYS A 6 -6.44 -6.99 7.78
CA LYS A 6 -5.87 -7.24 6.45
C LYS A 6 -6.96 -7.31 5.39
N THR A 7 -6.99 -6.31 4.50
CA THR A 7 -7.91 -6.19 3.38
C THR A 7 -7.17 -6.23 2.04
N SER A 8 -6.69 -7.39 1.63
CA SER A 8 -5.88 -7.54 0.42
C SER A 8 -6.32 -8.68 -0.48
N TRP A 9 -6.30 -8.44 -1.81
CA TRP A 9 -6.66 -9.42 -2.84
C TRP A 9 -5.65 -9.37 -3.99
N GLY A 10 -5.30 -10.56 -4.52
CA GLY A 10 -4.36 -10.68 -5.61
C GLY A 10 -4.89 -10.10 -6.93
N GLY A 11 -3.99 -9.54 -7.73
CA GLY A 11 -4.28 -9.08 -9.09
C GLY A 11 -5.15 -7.83 -9.19
N LYS A 12 -5.26 -7.02 -8.12
CA LYS A 12 -6.13 -5.83 -8.09
C LYS A 12 -5.37 -4.55 -8.36
N ARG A 13 -6.04 -3.58 -9.02
CA ARG A 13 -5.53 -2.25 -9.39
C ARG A 13 -6.12 -1.17 -8.51
N LEU A 14 -5.33 -0.14 -8.21
CA LEU A 14 -5.88 1.09 -7.65
C LEU A 14 -6.75 1.81 -8.70
N HIS A 15 -6.29 1.82 -9.96
CA HIS A 15 -6.97 2.50 -11.06
C HIS A 15 -8.42 2.08 -11.29
N SER A 16 -8.79 0.82 -11.01
CA SER A 16 -10.13 0.29 -11.27
C SER A 16 -10.77 -0.41 -10.08
N ASP A 17 -10.03 -1.33 -9.45
CA ASP A 17 -10.59 -2.22 -8.43
C ASP A 17 -10.73 -1.53 -7.05
N PHE A 18 -9.74 -0.73 -6.68
CA PHE A 18 -9.74 0.08 -5.45
C PHE A 18 -9.99 1.56 -5.72
N ARG A 19 -10.49 1.94 -6.90
CA ARG A 19 -10.73 3.34 -7.23
C ARG A 19 -11.61 4.01 -6.19
N PRO A 20 -11.08 5.05 -5.49
CA PRO A 20 -11.84 5.75 -4.48
C PRO A 20 -12.89 6.69 -5.12
N PRO A 21 -13.95 7.06 -4.40
CA PRO A 21 -15.03 7.91 -4.90
C PRO A 21 -14.55 9.23 -5.52
N SER A 22 -13.62 9.91 -4.84
CA SER A 22 -13.07 11.21 -5.28
C SER A 22 -12.25 11.16 -6.57
N SER A 23 -11.88 9.95 -7.05
CA SER A 23 -11.16 9.79 -8.32
C SER A 23 -12.04 9.90 -9.56
N GLY A 24 -13.35 10.06 -9.37
CA GLY A 24 -14.33 10.11 -10.47
C GLY A 24 -14.55 8.74 -11.13
N GLY A 25 -15.62 8.66 -11.95
CA GLY A 25 -16.03 7.40 -12.56
C GLY A 25 -16.59 6.40 -11.55
N PRO A 26 -16.72 5.10 -11.94
CA PRO A 26 -17.24 4.08 -11.06
C PRO A 26 -16.31 3.83 -9.86
N VAL A 27 -16.89 3.78 -8.66
CA VAL A 27 -16.15 3.36 -7.45
C VAL A 27 -15.71 1.91 -7.58
N GLY A 28 -14.48 1.62 -7.20
CA GLY A 28 -13.91 0.29 -7.27
C GLY A 28 -14.61 -0.68 -6.31
N PRO A 29 -15.02 -1.88 -6.76
CA PRO A 29 -15.73 -2.83 -5.91
C PRO A 29 -14.88 -3.32 -4.72
N TYR A 30 -13.56 -3.30 -4.86
CA TYR A 30 -12.64 -3.67 -3.77
C TYR A 30 -12.37 -2.51 -2.80
N TYR A 31 -12.52 -1.25 -3.23
CA TYR A 31 -12.59 -0.13 -2.30
C TYR A 31 -13.81 -0.28 -1.38
N THR A 32 -14.99 -0.45 -1.94
CA THR A 32 -16.23 -0.66 -1.17
C THR A 32 -16.12 -1.86 -0.22
N LYS A 33 -15.54 -2.96 -0.72
CA LYS A 33 -15.34 -4.16 0.09
C LYS A 33 -14.35 -3.93 1.24
N MET A 34 -13.24 -3.24 0.98
CA MET A 34 -12.23 -2.88 1.98
C MET A 34 -12.85 -2.05 3.11
N ILE A 35 -13.56 -0.99 2.78
CA ILE A 35 -14.25 -0.12 3.75
C ILE A 35 -15.22 -0.94 4.61
N LYS A 36 -16.04 -1.78 3.95
CA LYS A 36 -16.97 -2.65 4.68
C LYS A 36 -16.27 -3.59 5.66
N GLU A 37 -15.18 -4.23 5.25
CA GLU A 37 -14.42 -5.16 6.11
C GLU A 37 -13.75 -4.44 7.29
N ILE A 38 -13.26 -3.21 7.07
CA ILE A 38 -12.72 -2.37 8.15
C ILE A 38 -13.83 -2.05 9.16
N HIS A 39 -15.00 -1.57 8.71
CA HIS A 39 -16.10 -1.27 9.62
C HIS A 39 -16.59 -2.49 10.40
N VAL A 40 -16.67 -3.66 9.77
CA VAL A 40 -17.02 -4.90 10.46
C VAL A 40 -16.01 -5.23 11.56
N ALA A 41 -14.71 -5.15 11.27
CA ALA A 41 -13.66 -5.41 12.25
C ALA A 41 -13.68 -4.39 13.41
N LEU A 42 -13.95 -3.12 13.13
CA LEU A 42 -14.06 -2.08 14.17
C LEU A 42 -15.33 -2.22 15.01
N GLU A 43 -16.43 -2.68 14.41
CA GLU A 43 -17.66 -2.96 15.16
C GLU A 43 -17.46 -4.13 16.15
N ASP A 44 -16.67 -5.13 15.80
CA ASP A 44 -16.30 -6.23 16.70
C ASP A 44 -15.47 -5.73 17.89
N LEU A 45 -14.76 -4.60 17.74
CA LEU A 45 -13.93 -3.96 18.77
C LEU A 45 -14.62 -2.85 19.56
N LYS A 46 -15.89 -2.53 19.28
CA LYS A 46 -16.58 -1.35 19.86
C LYS A 46 -16.65 -1.30 21.40
N HIS A 47 -16.41 -2.41 22.07
CA HIS A 47 -16.37 -2.53 23.52
C HIS A 47 -14.94 -2.54 24.09
N ASP A 48 -13.93 -2.50 23.22
CA ASP A 48 -12.53 -2.49 23.59
C ASP A 48 -11.98 -1.06 23.51
N ASP A 49 -10.96 -0.77 24.29
CA ASP A 49 -10.20 0.47 24.22
C ASP A 49 -9.09 0.28 23.17
N TYR A 50 -9.26 0.89 21.98
CA TYR A 50 -8.31 0.78 20.87
C TYR A 50 -8.07 2.12 20.18
N GLU A 51 -6.94 2.22 19.51
CA GLU A 51 -6.56 3.33 18.65
C GLU A 51 -6.21 2.82 17.25
N LEU A 52 -6.67 3.51 16.20
CA LEU A 52 -6.26 3.25 14.83
C LEU A 52 -4.88 3.91 14.59
N ALA A 53 -3.84 3.10 14.58
CA ALA A 53 -2.46 3.57 14.49
C ALA A 53 -2.04 4.01 13.07
N GLY A 54 -2.68 3.52 12.02
CA GLY A 54 -2.36 3.90 10.65
C GLY A 54 -2.91 2.95 9.60
N PHE A 55 -2.75 3.34 8.35
CA PHE A 55 -3.11 2.55 7.17
C PHE A 55 -1.87 2.29 6.32
N ILE A 56 -1.58 1.02 6.04
CA ILE A 56 -0.45 0.60 5.22
C ILE A 56 -0.96 0.20 3.84
N TRP A 57 -0.47 0.90 2.81
CA TRP A 57 -0.77 0.60 1.41
C TRP A 57 0.45 -0.01 0.72
N MET A 58 0.37 -1.29 0.38
CA MET A 58 1.41 -2.01 -0.35
C MET A 58 0.82 -2.74 -1.55
N GLN A 59 0.68 -2.02 -2.65
CA GLN A 59 0.03 -2.50 -3.87
C GLN A 59 0.72 -1.86 -5.09
N GLY A 60 0.55 -2.44 -6.30
CA GLY A 60 0.95 -1.72 -7.49
C GLY A 60 1.28 -2.56 -8.71
N TRP A 61 1.53 -3.85 -8.60
CA TRP A 61 1.99 -4.65 -9.74
C TRP A 61 1.07 -4.55 -10.97
N ASN A 62 -0.24 -4.67 -10.77
CA ASN A 62 -1.19 -4.64 -11.89
C ASN A 62 -1.40 -3.23 -12.46
N ASP A 63 -1.19 -2.18 -11.66
CA ASP A 63 -1.16 -0.80 -12.20
C ASP A 63 0.14 -0.55 -12.96
N MET A 64 1.29 -1.03 -12.46
CA MET A 64 2.60 -0.87 -13.07
C MET A 64 2.69 -1.45 -14.50
N VAL A 65 1.98 -2.54 -14.79
CA VAL A 65 1.96 -3.13 -16.13
C VAL A 65 1.02 -2.44 -17.12
N ALA A 66 0.29 -1.40 -16.69
CA ALA A 66 -0.67 -0.65 -17.50
C ALA A 66 -0.31 0.85 -17.49
N SER A 67 0.15 1.38 -18.61
CA SER A 67 0.65 2.75 -18.70
C SER A 67 -0.40 3.82 -18.35
N ASP A 68 -1.66 3.60 -18.70
CA ASP A 68 -2.78 4.45 -18.32
C ASP A 68 -2.98 4.50 -16.81
N ALA A 69 -2.86 3.36 -16.13
CA ALA A 69 -2.94 3.28 -14.68
C ALA A 69 -1.79 4.02 -13.98
N ILE A 70 -0.55 3.94 -14.53
CA ILE A 70 0.61 4.67 -14.00
C ILE A 70 0.36 6.18 -14.01
N THR A 71 -0.18 6.69 -15.12
CA THR A 71 -0.45 8.14 -15.30
C THR A 71 -1.38 8.70 -14.22
N HIS A 72 -2.35 7.93 -13.78
CA HIS A 72 -3.35 8.36 -12.80
C HIS A 72 -3.05 7.93 -11.36
N TYR A 73 -2.00 7.12 -11.16
CA TYR A 73 -1.75 6.46 -9.88
C TYR A 73 -1.54 7.45 -8.73
N ALA A 74 -0.76 8.50 -8.94
CA ALA A 74 -0.50 9.50 -7.90
C ALA A 74 -1.78 10.19 -7.42
N ASP A 75 -2.67 10.56 -8.34
CA ASP A 75 -3.94 11.21 -8.01
C ASP A 75 -4.89 10.24 -7.30
N HIS A 76 -4.98 9.00 -7.79
CA HIS A 76 -5.79 7.98 -7.13
C HIS A 76 -5.30 7.63 -5.72
N LEU A 77 -3.98 7.65 -5.50
CA LEU A 77 -3.39 7.40 -4.19
C LEU A 77 -3.73 8.52 -3.19
N VAL A 78 -3.68 9.77 -3.62
CA VAL A 78 -4.11 10.93 -2.81
C VAL A 78 -5.59 10.80 -2.46
N ASN A 79 -6.43 10.53 -3.45
CA ASN A 79 -7.86 10.38 -3.25
C ASN A 79 -8.20 9.18 -2.35
N LEU A 80 -7.46 8.06 -2.47
CA LEU A 80 -7.61 6.91 -1.58
C LEU A 80 -7.36 7.30 -0.11
N ALA A 81 -6.31 8.06 0.16
CA ALA A 81 -6.01 8.50 1.52
C ALA A 81 -7.08 9.44 2.07
N LEU A 82 -7.55 10.40 1.26
CA LEU A 82 -8.58 11.34 1.66
C LEU A 82 -9.93 10.66 1.93
N ASP A 83 -10.37 9.80 1.01
CA ASP A 83 -11.64 9.10 1.13
C ASP A 83 -11.64 8.11 2.29
N LEU A 84 -10.53 7.35 2.48
CA LEU A 84 -10.37 6.45 3.62
C LEU A 84 -10.43 7.20 4.95
N ARG A 85 -9.72 8.32 5.07
CA ARG A 85 -9.75 9.17 6.27
C ARG A 85 -11.13 9.72 6.56
N SER A 86 -11.84 10.12 5.53
CA SER A 86 -13.23 10.58 5.63
C SER A 86 -14.16 9.47 6.12
N GLU A 87 -14.06 8.27 5.55
CA GLU A 87 -14.85 7.10 5.94
C GLU A 87 -14.63 6.65 7.39
N LEU A 88 -13.39 6.80 7.88
CA LEU A 88 -13.02 6.44 9.25
C LEU A 88 -13.18 7.59 10.25
N GLY A 89 -13.51 8.81 9.80
CA GLY A 89 -13.58 9.99 10.65
C GLY A 89 -12.22 10.40 11.25
N MET A 90 -11.11 10.03 10.60
CA MET A 90 -9.75 10.24 11.10
C MET A 90 -8.90 11.04 10.09
N PRO A 91 -9.03 12.37 10.04
CA PRO A 91 -8.39 13.19 9.01
C PRO A 91 -6.85 13.14 9.03
N GLN A 92 -6.27 12.80 10.17
CA GLN A 92 -4.81 12.70 10.37
C GLN A 92 -4.29 11.25 10.48
N LEU A 93 -5.09 10.24 10.11
CA LEU A 93 -4.64 8.84 10.16
C LEU A 93 -3.32 8.69 9.40
N PRO A 94 -2.23 8.17 10.03
CA PRO A 94 -0.97 7.91 9.37
C PRO A 94 -1.15 7.02 8.13
N PHE A 95 -0.57 7.43 6.99
CA PHE A 95 -0.70 6.73 5.71
C PHE A 95 0.67 6.29 5.19
N ILE A 96 0.93 5.00 5.22
CA ILE A 96 2.24 4.43 4.90
C ILE A 96 2.18 3.73 3.54
N VAL A 97 3.01 4.17 2.59
CA VAL A 97 3.07 3.60 1.25
C VAL A 97 4.34 2.79 1.08
N GLY A 98 4.20 1.48 0.91
CA GLY A 98 5.31 0.60 0.56
C GLY A 98 5.66 0.71 -0.93
N GLU A 99 6.95 0.94 -1.24
CA GLU A 99 7.44 0.94 -2.62
C GLU A 99 7.14 -0.39 -3.30
N LEU A 100 6.62 -0.35 -4.52
CA LEU A 100 6.52 -1.56 -5.33
C LEU A 100 7.93 -2.08 -5.63
N GLY A 101 8.23 -3.25 -5.07
CA GLY A 101 9.49 -3.91 -5.28
C GLY A 101 9.31 -5.29 -5.90
N ASN A 102 10.42 -5.93 -6.15
CA ASN A 102 10.48 -7.32 -6.52
C ASN A 102 11.85 -7.91 -6.13
N GLY A 103 11.99 -9.21 -6.19
CA GLY A 103 13.25 -9.89 -5.91
C GLY A 103 14.30 -9.77 -7.02
N GLY A 104 13.96 -9.13 -8.15
CA GLY A 104 14.85 -8.91 -9.27
C GLY A 104 15.75 -7.68 -9.11
N PRO A 105 16.60 -7.42 -10.11
CA PRO A 105 17.45 -6.23 -10.17
C PRO A 105 16.63 -4.94 -10.06
N VAL A 106 17.25 -3.91 -9.51
CA VAL A 106 16.65 -2.57 -9.48
C VAL A 106 16.44 -2.09 -10.92
N GLN A 107 15.20 -1.92 -11.30
CA GLN A 107 14.84 -1.32 -12.58
C GLN A 107 14.87 0.20 -12.43
N ARG A 108 15.69 0.88 -13.25
CA ARG A 108 15.91 2.33 -13.19
C ARG A 108 15.14 3.10 -14.24
N ASP A 109 14.53 2.41 -15.20
CA ASP A 109 13.79 2.95 -16.33
C ASP A 109 12.53 2.13 -16.61
N GLY A 110 11.71 2.61 -17.54
CA GLY A 110 10.45 1.98 -17.94
C GLY A 110 9.39 1.97 -16.85
N ASN A 111 8.32 1.25 -17.07
CA ASN A 111 7.12 1.26 -16.25
C ASN A 111 7.35 1.09 -14.73
N MET A 112 8.32 0.29 -14.33
CA MET A 112 8.62 0.10 -12.91
C MET A 112 9.19 1.37 -12.28
N ALA A 113 10.10 2.07 -12.97
CA ALA A 113 10.67 3.33 -12.48
C ALA A 113 9.59 4.42 -12.44
N ASP A 114 8.80 4.54 -13.51
CA ASP A 114 7.71 5.51 -13.62
C ASP A 114 6.64 5.27 -12.54
N PHE A 115 6.29 4.01 -12.31
CA PHE A 115 5.33 3.63 -11.26
C PHE A 115 5.84 3.98 -9.85
N ARG A 116 7.09 3.67 -9.53
CA ARG A 116 7.70 4.06 -8.24
C ARG A 116 7.76 5.57 -8.08
N GLN A 117 7.99 6.29 -9.17
CA GLN A 117 7.92 7.76 -9.14
C GLN A 117 6.49 8.25 -8.88
N ALA A 118 5.48 7.64 -9.49
CA ALA A 118 4.08 7.96 -9.23
C ALA A 118 3.69 7.67 -7.77
N GLN A 119 4.15 6.56 -7.18
CA GLN A 119 3.98 6.28 -5.74
C GLN A 119 4.58 7.38 -4.86
N ARG A 120 5.85 7.78 -5.13
CA ARG A 120 6.51 8.87 -4.39
C ARG A 120 5.77 10.19 -4.53
N ASN A 121 5.39 10.55 -5.75
CA ASN A 121 4.71 11.81 -6.04
C ASN A 121 3.33 11.87 -5.35
N GLY A 122 2.59 10.78 -5.37
CA GLY A 122 1.31 10.68 -4.66
C GLY A 122 1.49 10.81 -3.15
N THR A 123 2.41 10.04 -2.57
CA THR A 123 2.68 10.07 -1.12
C THR A 123 3.11 11.46 -0.63
N ALA A 124 3.96 12.15 -1.39
CA ALA A 124 4.44 13.50 -1.04
C ALA A 124 3.32 14.57 -0.99
N ARG A 125 2.15 14.29 -1.54
CA ARG A 125 0.97 15.17 -1.56
C ARG A 125 -0.03 14.82 -0.45
N ILE A 126 0.20 13.75 0.29
CA ILE A 126 -0.65 13.31 1.40
C ILE A 126 -0.02 13.81 2.70
N GLU A 127 -0.75 14.63 3.44
CA GLU A 127 -0.33 15.04 4.78
C GLU A 127 -0.24 13.82 5.72
N ASN A 128 0.68 13.82 6.66
CA ASN A 128 0.92 12.70 7.58
C ASN A 128 1.05 11.34 6.87
N ALA A 129 1.92 11.31 5.83
CA ALA A 129 2.20 10.10 5.06
C ALA A 129 3.69 9.91 4.82
N VAL A 130 4.11 8.66 4.64
CA VAL A 130 5.50 8.31 4.37
C VAL A 130 5.60 7.25 3.26
N PHE A 131 6.60 7.43 2.40
CA PHE A 131 6.97 6.45 1.38
C PHE A 131 8.15 5.60 1.86
N VAL A 132 7.95 4.30 1.97
CA VAL A 132 8.95 3.34 2.46
C VAL A 132 9.58 2.61 1.29
N LYS A 133 10.89 2.80 1.08
CA LYS A 133 11.66 2.09 0.05
C LYS A 133 11.84 0.62 0.43
N THR A 134 11.57 -0.28 -0.50
CA THR A 134 11.66 -1.73 -0.28
C THR A 134 12.72 -2.43 -1.13
N THR A 135 13.24 -1.77 -2.17
CA THR A 135 14.18 -2.37 -3.13
C THR A 135 15.45 -2.93 -2.53
N ALA A 136 15.95 -2.36 -1.44
CA ALA A 136 17.13 -2.84 -0.72
C ALA A 136 16.89 -4.18 0.01
N PHE A 137 15.65 -4.58 0.17
CA PHE A 137 15.27 -5.81 0.89
C PHE A 137 15.18 -7.04 -0.03
N ALA A 138 15.40 -6.87 -1.33
CA ALA A 138 15.47 -8.00 -2.26
C ALA A 138 16.60 -8.95 -1.88
N ARG A 139 16.31 -10.24 -1.97
CA ARG A 139 17.29 -11.33 -1.77
C ARG A 139 17.50 -12.08 -3.07
N PRO A 140 18.70 -12.65 -3.29
CA PRO A 140 19.00 -13.42 -4.49
C PRO A 140 18.02 -14.57 -4.67
N LYS A 141 17.57 -14.79 -5.91
CA LYS A 141 16.66 -15.87 -6.25
C LYS A 141 17.21 -17.26 -5.88
N GLU A 142 18.55 -17.42 -5.96
CA GLU A 142 19.26 -18.66 -5.63
C GLU A 142 19.18 -19.05 -4.15
N ARG A 143 18.82 -18.06 -3.28
CA ARG A 143 18.63 -18.22 -1.83
C ARG A 143 17.15 -18.15 -1.43
N SER A 144 16.26 -18.30 -2.38
CA SER A 144 14.82 -18.08 -2.18
C SER A 144 14.01 -19.30 -2.62
N PRO A 145 12.89 -19.60 -1.97
CA PRO A 145 12.13 -20.82 -2.23
C PRO A 145 11.41 -20.85 -3.58
N ASN A 146 11.11 -19.67 -4.18
CA ASN A 146 10.37 -19.60 -5.43
C ASN A 146 11.11 -18.74 -6.47
N THR A 147 12.01 -19.36 -7.22
CA THR A 147 12.93 -18.71 -8.17
C THR A 147 12.25 -18.08 -9.40
N THR A 148 10.97 -18.35 -9.63
CA THR A 148 10.22 -17.86 -10.80
C THR A 148 9.32 -16.67 -10.51
N HIS A 149 9.05 -16.35 -9.23
CA HIS A 149 8.12 -15.30 -8.83
C HIS A 149 8.83 -14.08 -8.25
N GLY A 150 9.63 -13.40 -9.07
CA GLY A 150 10.34 -12.18 -8.66
C GLY A 150 9.43 -11.09 -8.12
N HIS A 151 8.23 -10.93 -8.69
CA HIS A 151 7.21 -9.97 -8.26
C HIS A 151 6.64 -10.24 -6.84
N HIS A 152 6.96 -11.38 -6.26
CA HIS A 152 6.69 -11.74 -4.86
C HIS A 152 7.99 -11.97 -4.08
N TRP A 153 9.05 -11.22 -4.38
CA TRP A 153 10.38 -11.36 -3.74
C TRP A 153 10.86 -12.82 -3.65
N PHE A 154 10.52 -13.63 -4.68
CA PHE A 154 10.82 -15.07 -4.73
C PHE A 154 10.30 -15.86 -3.52
N GLY A 155 9.30 -15.36 -2.80
CA GLY A 155 8.80 -15.94 -1.56
C GLY A 155 9.81 -15.93 -0.41
N ASN A 156 10.82 -15.04 -0.45
CA ASN A 156 11.87 -14.98 0.53
C ASN A 156 11.37 -14.35 1.86
N ALA A 157 11.41 -15.14 2.92
CA ALA A 157 10.89 -14.74 4.23
C ALA A 157 11.65 -13.55 4.83
N GLU A 158 12.97 -13.46 4.62
CA GLU A 158 13.79 -12.34 5.09
C GLU A 158 13.39 -11.04 4.41
N SER A 159 13.13 -11.07 3.09
CA SER A 159 12.61 -9.90 2.36
C SER A 159 11.29 -9.40 2.96
N TYR A 160 10.35 -10.29 3.21
CA TYR A 160 9.06 -9.91 3.81
C TYR A 160 9.21 -9.39 5.24
N PHE A 161 10.07 -10.00 6.04
CA PHE A 161 10.35 -9.53 7.39
C PHE A 161 10.92 -8.10 7.39
N LEU A 162 11.93 -7.83 6.55
CA LEU A 162 12.57 -6.51 6.45
C LEU A 162 11.60 -5.44 5.92
N ILE A 163 10.73 -5.78 4.97
CA ILE A 163 9.68 -4.90 4.49
C ILE A 163 8.71 -4.57 5.64
N GLY A 164 8.27 -5.58 6.37
CA GLY A 164 7.35 -5.41 7.51
C GLY A 164 7.97 -4.56 8.62
N ASP A 165 9.23 -4.79 8.98
CA ASP A 165 9.96 -4.00 9.96
C ASP A 165 10.09 -2.52 9.53
N ALA A 166 10.43 -2.27 8.26
CA ALA A 166 10.54 -0.90 7.74
C ALA A 166 9.19 -0.17 7.73
N LEU A 167 8.10 -0.84 7.35
CA LEU A 167 6.76 -0.27 7.39
C LEU A 167 6.31 0.03 8.83
N ALA A 168 6.60 -0.87 9.77
CA ALA A 168 6.27 -0.69 11.19
C ALA A 168 7.04 0.51 11.81
N ARG A 169 8.35 0.62 11.56
CA ARG A 169 9.15 1.77 12.03
C ARG A 169 8.63 3.08 11.48
N ALA A 170 8.33 3.14 10.19
CA ALA A 170 7.77 4.33 9.56
C ALA A 170 6.39 4.70 10.14
N THR A 171 5.58 3.71 10.52
CA THR A 171 4.31 3.95 11.22
C THR A 171 4.55 4.57 12.60
N ILE A 172 5.48 4.02 13.38
CA ILE A 172 5.81 4.51 14.72
C ILE A 172 6.32 5.97 14.65
N GLU A 173 7.22 6.26 13.72
CA GLU A 173 7.75 7.62 13.51
C GLU A 173 6.65 8.64 13.19
N LEU A 174 5.59 8.24 12.44
CA LEU A 174 4.47 9.14 12.14
C LEU A 174 3.51 9.33 13.33
N ILE A 175 3.43 8.36 14.25
CA ILE A 175 2.59 8.47 15.45
C ILE A 175 3.26 9.33 16.51
N GLU A 176 4.60 9.27 16.62
CA GLU A 176 5.37 9.97 17.65
C GLU A 176 5.66 11.45 17.33
N ASN A 177 5.43 11.92 16.08
CA ASN A 177 5.63 13.29 15.64
C ASN A 177 4.34 14.09 15.63
#